data_a4b1344bcd46b90a05fd1743b586e633
#
_entry.id   a4b1344bcd46b90a05fd1743b586e633
#
_cell.length_a   1.000
_cell.length_b   1.000
_cell.length_c   1.000
_cell.angle_alpha   90.00
_cell.angle_beta   90.00
_cell.angle_gamma   90.00
#
_symmetry.space_group_name_H-M   'P 1'
#
loop_
_entity.id
_entity.type
_entity.pdbx_description
1 polymer ?
#
loop_
_entity_poly.entity_id
_entity_poly.type
_entity_poly.pdbx_seq_one_letter_code
_entity_poly.pdbx_strand_id
1 'polypeptide(L)'
;DSRIEERFKLLEEMFSILKNGYSKSNLDFTNISLFYFLGTLKYLNVYNTSSTSNQEIQKRDVAEEAVHYMRENVRKRISLKEMADYVGFSTSHFSLLFQRKTGHSPLSYFLYLKIQEACHLLDFSNMKMNQISVLVGFEDPFYFSRIFTKTMGQSPSDYRKKKKG
;
A
#
# COMPACT_ATOMS: atom_id res chain seq x y z
N ASP A 1 4.69 20.28 8.40
CA ASP A 1 4.80 19.00 9.10
C ASP A 1 4.63 17.89 8.07
N SER A 2 5.71 17.15 7.76
CA SER A 2 5.77 16.14 6.70
C SER A 2 4.61 15.12 6.75
N ARG A 3 4.10 14.82 7.94
CA ARG A 3 2.98 13.90 8.15
C ARG A 3 1.64 14.44 7.64
N ILE A 4 1.44 15.74 7.64
CA ILE A 4 0.22 16.36 7.10
C ILE A 4 0.27 16.31 5.57
N GLU A 5 1.43 16.59 4.97
CA GLU A 5 1.63 16.52 3.52
C GLU A 5 1.42 15.11 2.96
N GLU A 6 1.93 14.08 3.66
CA GLU A 6 1.67 12.67 3.28
C GLU A 6 0.18 12.32 3.28
N ARG A 7 -0.60 12.87 4.19
CA ARG A 7 -2.05 12.65 4.27
C ARG A 7 -2.81 13.34 3.16
N PHE A 8 -2.47 14.59 2.84
CA PHE A 8 -3.04 15.27 1.69
C PHE A 8 -2.74 14.52 0.40
N LYS A 9 -1.51 14.04 0.23
CA LYS A 9 -1.11 13.22 -0.91
C LYS A 9 -1.92 11.94 -1.02
N LEU A 10 -2.18 11.25 0.09
CA LEU A 10 -3.01 10.05 0.12
C LEU A 10 -4.47 10.36 -0.31
N LEU A 11 -5.04 11.47 0.14
CA LEU A 11 -6.36 11.92 -0.31
C LEU A 11 -6.39 12.23 -1.81
N GLU A 12 -5.38 12.93 -2.32
CA GLU A 12 -5.26 13.21 -3.75
C GLU A 12 -5.16 11.94 -4.59
N GLU A 13 -4.39 10.94 -4.13
CA GLU A 13 -4.32 9.63 -4.76
C GLU A 13 -5.68 8.93 -4.79
N MET A 14 -6.42 8.94 -3.68
CA MET A 14 -7.77 8.38 -3.61
C MET A 14 -8.72 9.06 -4.61
N PHE A 15 -8.73 10.39 -4.66
CA PHE A 15 -9.55 11.15 -5.60
C PHE A 15 -9.15 10.91 -7.05
N SER A 16 -7.84 10.82 -7.34
CA SER A 16 -7.32 10.52 -8.68
C SER A 16 -7.78 9.15 -9.16
N ILE A 17 -7.78 8.15 -8.29
CA ILE A 17 -8.22 6.80 -8.62
C ILE A 17 -9.73 6.74 -8.88
N LEU A 18 -10.53 7.42 -8.07
CA LEU A 18 -11.98 7.50 -8.27
C LEU A 18 -12.35 8.26 -9.55
N LYS A 19 -11.59 9.28 -9.94
CA LYS A 19 -11.78 9.97 -11.24
C LYS A 19 -11.56 9.04 -12.44
N ASN A 20 -10.74 8.00 -12.30
CA ASN A 20 -10.46 7.03 -13.35
C ASN A 20 -11.53 5.90 -13.45
N GLY A 21 -12.59 5.99 -12.68
CA GLY A 21 -13.75 5.09 -12.73
C GLY A 21 -13.95 4.27 -11.45
N TYR A 22 -15.19 3.81 -11.27
CA TYR A 22 -15.64 3.05 -10.09
C TYR A 22 -15.51 1.54 -10.30
N SER A 23 -14.35 1.05 -10.81
CA SER A 23 -14.12 -0.39 -10.84
C SER A 23 -14.07 -0.95 -9.42
N LYS A 24 -14.41 -2.24 -9.26
CA LYS A 24 -14.33 -2.91 -7.94
C LYS A 24 -12.95 -2.74 -7.31
N SER A 25 -11.89 -2.85 -8.12
CA SER A 25 -10.50 -2.64 -7.67
C SER A 25 -10.25 -1.22 -7.19
N ASN A 26 -10.82 -0.21 -7.86
CA ASN A 26 -10.67 1.19 -7.46
C ASN A 26 -11.42 1.47 -6.15
N LEU A 27 -12.60 0.87 -5.97
CA LEU A 27 -13.39 0.99 -4.75
C LEU A 27 -12.72 0.28 -3.57
N ASP A 28 -12.20 -0.93 -3.78
CA ASP A 28 -11.46 -1.68 -2.76
C ASP A 28 -10.22 -0.90 -2.30
N PHE A 29 -9.49 -0.28 -3.24
CA PHE A 29 -8.37 0.60 -2.92
C PHE A 29 -8.80 1.81 -2.10
N THR A 30 -9.80 2.52 -2.57
CA THR A 30 -10.27 3.74 -1.90
C THR A 30 -10.73 3.41 -0.48
N ASN A 31 -11.41 2.29 -0.26
CA ASN A 31 -11.80 1.83 1.06
C ASN A 31 -10.59 1.57 1.96
N ILE A 32 -9.59 0.85 1.48
CA ILE A 32 -8.37 0.55 2.26
C ILE A 32 -7.64 1.85 2.61
N SER A 33 -7.48 2.73 1.63
CA SER A 33 -6.80 4.01 1.82
C SER A 33 -7.58 4.94 2.75
N LEU A 34 -8.91 4.92 2.69
CA LEU A 34 -9.78 5.67 3.59
C LEU A 34 -9.67 5.16 5.03
N PHE A 35 -9.71 3.84 5.25
CA PHE A 35 -9.51 3.26 6.58
C PHE A 35 -8.14 3.62 7.16
N TYR A 36 -7.09 3.57 6.33
CA TYR A 36 -5.77 4.01 6.75
C TYR A 36 -5.76 5.50 7.12
N PHE A 37 -6.33 6.35 6.27
CA PHE A 37 -6.45 7.79 6.52
C PHE A 37 -7.19 8.09 7.83
N LEU A 38 -8.37 7.48 8.02
CA LEU A 38 -9.17 7.65 9.25
C LEU A 38 -8.44 7.11 10.49
N GLY A 39 -7.73 5.99 10.37
CA GLY A 39 -6.87 5.46 11.42
C GLY A 39 -5.79 6.45 11.84
N THR A 40 -5.13 7.09 10.88
CA THR A 40 -4.10 8.10 11.17
C THR A 40 -4.66 9.36 11.83
N LEU A 41 -5.91 9.75 11.54
CA LEU A 41 -6.58 10.88 12.22
C LEU A 41 -6.90 10.55 13.69
N LYS A 42 -7.31 9.31 13.97
CA LYS A 42 -7.54 8.85 15.34
C LYS A 42 -6.27 8.95 16.22
N TYR A 43 -5.13 8.64 15.65
CA TYR A 43 -3.84 8.74 16.35
C TYR A 43 -3.38 10.19 16.57
N LEU A 44 -3.76 11.15 15.73
CA LEU A 44 -3.46 12.57 15.99
C LEU A 44 -4.12 13.08 17.27
N ASN A 45 -5.36 12.66 17.56
CA ASN A 45 -6.04 13.04 18.78
C ASN A 45 -5.44 12.38 20.03
N VAL A 46 -4.87 11.19 19.92
CA VAL A 46 -4.21 10.49 21.04
C VAL A 46 -2.89 11.18 21.41
N TYR A 47 -2.13 11.68 20.44
CA TYR A 47 -0.87 12.39 20.74
C TYR A 47 -1.09 13.78 21.36
N ASN A 48 -2.22 14.42 21.10
CA ASN A 48 -2.53 15.72 21.70
C ASN A 48 -3.14 15.63 23.13
N THR A 49 -3.49 14.42 23.60
CA THR A 49 -4.08 14.23 24.92
C THR A 49 -3.21 13.51 25.95
N SER A 50 -1.98 13.10 25.59
CA SER A 50 -1.13 12.36 26.51
C SER A 50 0.04 13.16 27.07
N SER A 51 -0.27 14.14 27.91
CA SER A 51 0.65 14.56 28.98
C SER A 51 0.02 14.22 30.33
N THR A 52 -0.29 12.94 30.57
CA THR A 52 -0.41 12.41 31.96
C THR A 52 -0.46 10.87 31.96
N SER A 53 0.45 10.32 32.74
CA SER A 53 0.48 8.97 33.34
C SER A 53 0.85 7.78 32.45
N ASN A 54 2.08 7.30 32.74
CA ASN A 54 2.53 5.90 32.59
C ASN A 54 1.47 4.90 33.03
N GLN A 55 1.13 3.98 32.15
CA GLN A 55 0.69 2.59 32.32
C GLN A 55 -0.45 2.22 31.36
N GLU A 56 -0.18 2.25 30.07
CA GLU A 56 -0.77 1.28 29.16
C GLU A 56 0.30 0.95 28.13
N ILE A 57 0.75 -0.29 28.13
CA ILE A 57 1.53 -0.87 27.05
C ILE A 57 0.73 -0.56 25.80
N GLN A 58 1.20 0.42 25.03
CA GLN A 58 0.64 0.76 23.72
C GLN A 58 0.42 -0.57 22.99
N LYS A 59 -0.82 -0.93 22.71
CA LYS A 59 -1.15 -2.04 21.83
C LYS A 59 -0.55 -1.71 20.46
N ARG A 60 0.68 -2.15 20.27
CA ARG A 60 1.47 -1.98 19.05
C ARG A 60 0.59 -2.40 17.88
N ASP A 61 0.25 -1.46 16.99
CA ASP A 61 -0.55 -1.81 15.81
C ASP A 61 0.34 -2.52 14.80
N VAL A 62 0.40 -3.84 14.96
CA VAL A 62 1.19 -4.77 14.15
C VAL A 62 0.93 -4.59 12.64
N ALA A 63 -0.32 -4.29 12.28
CA ALA A 63 -0.66 -4.10 10.87
C ALA A 63 -0.11 -2.77 10.33
N GLU A 64 -0.21 -1.69 11.09
CA GLU A 64 0.33 -0.38 10.70
C GLU A 64 1.85 -0.43 10.56
N GLU A 65 2.53 -1.05 11.52
CA GLU A 65 3.98 -1.23 11.48
C GLU A 65 4.43 -2.08 10.29
N ALA A 66 3.70 -3.16 10.01
CA ALA A 66 3.97 -3.98 8.82
C ALA A 66 3.74 -3.21 7.51
N VAL A 67 2.68 -2.39 7.42
CA VAL A 67 2.42 -1.55 6.24
C VAL A 67 3.53 -0.52 6.05
N HIS A 68 4.02 0.09 7.12
CA HIS A 68 5.18 1.00 7.04
C HIS A 68 6.40 0.28 6.47
N TYR A 69 6.76 -0.88 7.02
CA TYR A 69 7.86 -1.71 6.51
C TYR A 69 7.68 -2.11 5.04
N MET A 70 6.46 -2.49 4.63
CA MET A 70 6.15 -2.82 3.25
C MET A 70 6.36 -1.62 2.31
N ARG A 71 5.95 -0.41 2.71
CA ARG A 71 6.12 0.82 1.92
C ARG A 71 7.59 1.17 1.74
N GLU A 72 8.39 1.12 2.79
CA GLU A 72 9.83 1.39 2.72
C GLU A 72 10.57 0.37 1.84
N ASN A 73 10.04 -0.84 1.72
CA ASN A 73 10.64 -1.92 0.95
C ASN A 73 9.85 -2.28 -0.32
N VAL A 74 8.97 -1.40 -0.81
CA VAL A 74 8.07 -1.67 -1.93
C VAL A 74 8.80 -2.09 -3.22
N ARG A 75 10.02 -1.60 -3.41
CA ARG A 75 10.88 -1.95 -4.56
C ARG A 75 11.72 -3.20 -4.34
N LYS A 76 11.76 -3.72 -3.12
CA LYS A 76 12.49 -4.95 -2.79
C LYS A 76 11.55 -6.16 -2.82
N ARG A 77 12.16 -7.34 -2.82
CA ARG A 77 11.44 -8.58 -2.52
C ARG A 77 11.50 -8.78 -1.03
N ILE A 78 10.33 -8.83 -0.41
CA ILE A 78 10.21 -9.25 0.97
C ILE A 78 9.22 -10.41 1.06
N SER A 79 9.60 -11.42 1.82
CA SER A 79 8.79 -12.60 2.08
C SER A 79 7.81 -12.34 3.23
N LEU A 80 6.80 -13.19 3.33
CA LEU A 80 5.89 -13.20 4.47
C LEU A 80 6.64 -13.39 5.80
N LYS A 81 7.72 -14.19 5.76
CA LYS A 81 8.56 -14.44 6.94
C LYS A 81 9.26 -13.16 7.38
N GLU A 82 9.89 -12.43 6.47
CA GLU A 82 10.55 -11.16 6.79
C GLU A 82 9.59 -10.12 7.35
N MET A 83 8.36 -10.03 6.81
CA MET A 83 7.33 -9.15 7.35
C MET A 83 6.95 -9.54 8.79
N ALA A 84 6.76 -10.83 9.04
CA ALA A 84 6.40 -11.36 10.35
C ALA A 84 7.53 -11.19 11.37
N ASP A 85 8.78 -11.47 10.96
CA ASP A 85 9.97 -11.29 11.79
C ASP A 85 10.17 -9.82 12.18
N TYR A 86 9.91 -8.89 11.24
CA TYR A 86 10.01 -7.44 11.49
C TYR A 86 9.09 -6.98 12.61
N VAL A 87 7.85 -7.48 12.63
CA VAL A 87 6.88 -7.14 13.69
C VAL A 87 6.98 -8.04 14.93
N GLY A 88 7.85 -9.05 14.92
CA GLY A 88 8.11 -9.95 16.06
C GLY A 88 7.05 -11.03 16.26
N PHE A 89 6.42 -11.51 15.20
CA PHE A 89 5.40 -12.55 15.25
C PHE A 89 5.74 -13.76 14.35
N SER A 90 5.12 -14.89 14.64
CA SER A 90 5.11 -16.01 13.68
C SER A 90 4.30 -15.62 12.43
N THR A 91 4.64 -16.22 11.27
CA THR A 91 3.94 -15.96 10.00
C THR A 91 2.44 -16.19 10.08
N SER A 92 2.01 -17.24 10.76
CA SER A 92 0.58 -17.58 10.94
C SER A 92 -0.15 -16.52 11.79
N HIS A 93 0.44 -16.14 12.91
CA HIS A 93 -0.15 -15.16 13.82
C HIS A 93 -0.18 -13.76 13.17
N PHE A 94 0.93 -13.34 12.55
CA PHE A 94 1.00 -12.11 11.78
C PHE A 94 -0.08 -12.05 10.69
N SER A 95 -0.20 -13.11 9.87
CA SER A 95 -1.19 -13.16 8.79
C SER A 95 -2.61 -13.01 9.30
N LEU A 96 -2.94 -13.67 10.42
CA LEU A 96 -4.26 -13.57 11.03
C LEU A 96 -4.56 -12.17 11.56
N LEU A 97 -3.61 -11.56 12.30
CA LEU A 97 -3.75 -10.19 12.83
C LEU A 97 -3.90 -9.18 11.71
N PHE A 98 -3.01 -9.27 10.71
CA PHE A 98 -2.99 -8.38 9.57
C PHE A 98 -4.30 -8.47 8.76
N GLN A 99 -4.77 -9.68 8.46
CA GLN A 99 -6.01 -9.89 7.73
C GLN A 99 -7.24 -9.41 8.51
N ARG A 100 -7.29 -9.62 9.81
CA ARG A 100 -8.38 -9.09 10.66
C ARG A 100 -8.43 -7.57 10.64
N LYS A 101 -7.27 -6.91 10.61
CA LYS A 101 -7.17 -5.45 10.66
C LYS A 101 -7.42 -4.80 9.29
N THR A 102 -6.86 -5.38 8.22
CA THR A 102 -6.84 -4.78 6.87
C THR A 102 -7.87 -5.38 5.91
N GLY A 103 -8.43 -6.54 6.23
CA GLY A 103 -9.29 -7.31 5.32
C GLY A 103 -8.51 -8.09 4.24
N HIS A 104 -7.19 -7.97 4.18
CA HIS A 104 -6.34 -8.57 3.14
C HIS A 104 -5.20 -9.39 3.73
N SER A 105 -4.74 -10.42 2.98
CA SER A 105 -3.51 -11.09 3.37
C SER A 105 -2.30 -10.16 3.18
N PRO A 106 -1.23 -10.29 4.00
CA PRO A 106 -0.03 -9.45 3.91
C PRO A 106 0.58 -9.44 2.51
N LEU A 107 0.69 -10.60 1.87
CA LEU A 107 1.25 -10.70 0.52
C LEU A 107 0.37 -10.02 -0.54
N SER A 108 -0.95 -10.17 -0.45
CA SER A 108 -1.88 -9.48 -1.38
C SER A 108 -1.79 -7.98 -1.21
N TYR A 109 -1.71 -7.50 0.02
CA TYR A 109 -1.57 -6.09 0.32
C TYR A 109 -0.23 -5.54 -0.21
N PHE A 110 0.86 -6.28 -0.03
CA PHE A 110 2.17 -5.89 -0.53
C PHE A 110 2.23 -5.86 -2.06
N LEU A 111 1.66 -6.87 -2.74
CA LEU A 111 1.53 -6.84 -4.21
C LEU A 111 0.76 -5.60 -4.67
N TYR A 112 -0.29 -5.25 -3.97
CA TYR A 112 -1.06 -4.05 -4.26
C TYR A 112 -0.19 -2.78 -4.16
N LEU A 113 0.59 -2.60 -3.08
CA LEU A 113 1.52 -1.47 -2.93
C LEU A 113 2.54 -1.41 -4.08
N LYS A 114 3.04 -2.56 -4.53
CA LYS A 114 3.94 -2.64 -5.71
C LYS A 114 3.27 -2.16 -7.00
N ILE A 115 2.00 -2.49 -7.20
CA ILE A 115 1.25 -2.01 -8.36
C ILE A 115 1.02 -0.50 -8.28
N GLN A 116 0.78 0.06 -7.11
CA GLN A 116 0.68 1.51 -6.92
C GLN A 116 2.00 2.21 -7.29
N GLU A 117 3.13 1.69 -6.83
CA GLU A 117 4.45 2.21 -7.19
C GLU A 117 4.68 2.10 -8.71
N ALA A 118 4.23 1.00 -9.34
CA ALA A 118 4.30 0.86 -10.79
C ALA A 118 3.45 1.92 -11.52
N CYS A 119 2.24 2.21 -11.04
CA CYS A 119 1.40 3.28 -11.58
C CYS A 119 2.11 4.64 -11.51
N HIS A 120 2.70 4.96 -10.36
CA HIS A 120 3.47 6.18 -10.20
C HIS A 120 4.63 6.27 -11.23
N LEU A 121 5.37 5.18 -11.42
CA LEU A 121 6.45 5.13 -12.41
C LEU A 121 5.93 5.22 -13.86
N LEU A 122 4.77 4.64 -14.15
CA LEU A 122 4.12 4.75 -15.46
C LEU A 122 3.67 6.18 -15.77
N ASP A 123 3.22 6.91 -14.76
CA ASP A 123 2.73 8.29 -14.89
C ASP A 123 3.87 9.30 -15.06
N PHE A 124 4.93 9.15 -14.25
CA PHE A 124 5.97 10.17 -14.10
C PHE A 124 7.31 9.80 -14.74
N SER A 125 7.40 8.68 -15.46
CA SER A 125 8.63 8.28 -16.14
C SER A 125 8.41 7.78 -17.57
N ASN A 126 9.47 7.76 -18.36
CA ASN A 126 9.50 7.14 -19.69
C ASN A 126 10.14 5.74 -19.67
N MET A 127 10.27 5.13 -18.50
CA MET A 127 10.87 3.80 -18.36
C MET A 127 10.09 2.74 -19.15
N LYS A 128 10.80 1.76 -19.72
CA LYS A 128 10.16 0.61 -20.38
C LYS A 128 9.44 -0.26 -19.36
N MET A 129 8.40 -0.99 -19.80
CA MET A 129 7.60 -1.85 -18.91
C MET A 129 8.43 -2.88 -18.14
N ASN A 130 9.40 -3.51 -18.81
CA ASN A 130 10.31 -4.46 -18.16
C ASN A 130 11.20 -3.80 -17.10
N GLN A 131 11.64 -2.56 -17.32
CA GLN A 131 12.42 -1.82 -16.32
C GLN A 131 11.56 -1.49 -15.09
N ILE A 132 10.30 -1.08 -15.29
CA ILE A 132 9.37 -0.84 -14.19
C ILE A 132 9.11 -2.13 -13.41
N SER A 133 8.82 -3.25 -14.10
CA SER A 133 8.57 -4.53 -13.41
C SER A 133 9.72 -4.95 -12.52
N VAL A 134 10.96 -4.84 -13.00
CA VAL A 134 12.18 -5.14 -12.22
C VAL A 134 12.31 -4.17 -11.04
N LEU A 135 12.12 -2.86 -11.29
CA LEU A 135 12.28 -1.83 -10.26
C LEU A 135 11.28 -1.99 -9.10
N VAL A 136 10.05 -2.42 -9.40
CA VAL A 136 9.06 -2.73 -8.36
C VAL A 136 9.17 -4.16 -7.82
N GLY A 137 10.27 -4.86 -8.13
CA GLY A 137 10.64 -6.14 -7.53
C GLY A 137 9.88 -7.36 -8.08
N PHE A 138 9.48 -7.34 -9.36
CA PHE A 138 9.02 -8.53 -10.07
C PHE A 138 10.15 -9.08 -10.95
N GLU A 139 10.40 -10.38 -10.87
CA GLU A 139 11.39 -11.05 -11.74
C GLU A 139 10.84 -11.32 -13.13
N ASP A 140 9.56 -11.69 -13.20
CA ASP A 140 8.88 -12.02 -14.44
C ASP A 140 7.97 -10.85 -14.88
N PRO A 141 8.28 -10.16 -16.00
CA PRO A 141 7.45 -9.09 -16.53
C PRO A 141 6.04 -9.56 -16.97
N PHE A 142 5.89 -10.84 -17.33
CA PHE A 142 4.57 -11.38 -17.67
C PHE A 142 3.71 -11.56 -16.43
N TYR A 143 4.31 -12.03 -15.33
CA TYR A 143 3.63 -12.12 -14.04
C TYR A 143 3.23 -10.73 -13.55
N PHE A 144 4.15 -9.75 -13.63
CA PHE A 144 3.84 -8.35 -13.35
C PHE A 144 2.63 -7.85 -14.14
N SER A 145 2.62 -8.03 -15.47
CA SER A 145 1.52 -7.57 -16.33
C SER A 145 0.19 -8.22 -15.96
N ARG A 146 0.19 -9.52 -15.61
CA ARG A 146 -1.02 -10.22 -15.14
C ARG A 146 -1.55 -9.64 -13.82
N ILE A 147 -0.67 -9.43 -12.84
CA ILE A 147 -1.06 -8.85 -11.55
C ILE A 147 -1.53 -7.42 -11.73
N PHE A 148 -0.81 -6.62 -12.52
CA PHE A 148 -1.20 -5.25 -12.82
C PHE A 148 -2.59 -5.20 -13.45
N THR A 149 -2.84 -6.01 -14.49
CA THR A 149 -4.14 -6.07 -15.18
C THR A 149 -5.26 -6.54 -14.24
N LYS A 150 -4.97 -7.53 -13.39
CA LYS A 150 -5.93 -8.01 -12.39
C LYS A 150 -6.29 -6.92 -11.38
N THR A 151 -5.32 -6.10 -10.99
CA THR A 151 -5.49 -5.05 -9.98
C THR A 151 -6.12 -3.78 -10.58
N MET A 152 -5.68 -3.37 -11.77
CA MET A 152 -6.06 -2.09 -12.39
C MET A 152 -7.17 -2.21 -13.44
N GLY A 153 -7.57 -3.44 -13.81
CA GLY A 153 -8.60 -3.69 -14.85
C GLY A 153 -8.13 -3.42 -16.28
N GLN A 154 -6.87 -3.01 -16.49
CA GLN A 154 -6.28 -2.71 -17.80
C GLN A 154 -4.78 -3.02 -17.80
N SER A 155 -4.20 -3.25 -18.99
CA SER A 155 -2.78 -3.55 -19.08
C SER A 155 -1.91 -2.34 -18.69
N PRO A 156 -0.64 -2.54 -18.25
CA PRO A 156 0.28 -1.44 -17.95
C PRO A 156 0.48 -0.52 -19.17
N SER A 157 0.49 -1.08 -20.38
CA SER A 157 0.64 -0.33 -21.62
C SER A 157 -0.58 0.56 -21.93
N ASP A 158 -1.77 0.03 -21.73
CA ASP A 158 -3.02 0.79 -21.93
C ASP A 158 -3.19 1.86 -20.84
N TYR A 159 -2.83 1.54 -19.62
CA TYR A 159 -2.79 2.50 -18.51
C TYR A 159 -1.93 3.72 -18.88
N ARG A 160 -0.70 3.49 -19.37
CA ARG A 160 0.20 4.58 -19.78
C ARG A 160 -0.36 5.40 -20.95
N LYS A 161 -0.92 4.75 -21.99
CA LYS A 161 -1.49 5.44 -23.15
C LYS A 161 -2.62 6.38 -22.75
N LYS A 162 -3.53 5.92 -21.90
CA LYS A 162 -4.70 6.69 -21.45
C LYS A 162 -4.33 7.97 -20.70
N LYS A 163 -3.15 8.02 -20.07
CA LYS A 163 -2.70 9.21 -19.32
C LYS A 163 -1.85 10.18 -20.11
N LYS A 164 -1.25 9.71 -21.22
CA LYS A 164 -0.40 10.57 -22.09
C LYS A 164 -1.12 11.11 -23.31
N GLY A 165 -2.37 10.73 -23.56
CA GLY A 165 -3.27 11.26 -24.60
C GLY A 165 -4.32 12.12 -23.97
#